data_de70954e8ab9eda7f83c27fac6d40f16
#
_entry.id   de70954e8ab9eda7f83c27fac6d40f16
#
_cell.length_a   1.000
_cell.length_b   1.000
_cell.length_c   1.000
_cell.angle_alpha   90.00
_cell.angle_beta   90.00
_cell.angle_gamma   90.00
#
_symmetry.space_group_name_H-M   'P 1'
#
loop_
_entity.id
_entity.type
_entity.pdbx_description
1 polymer ?
#
loop_
_entity_poly.entity_id
_entity_poly.type
_entity_poly.pdbx_seq_one_letter_code
_entity_poly.pdbx_strand_id
1 'polypeptide(L)'
;MKEQLHTIPISDAIANAGECPFCYMERNTEEHMMDFVLGHGASYMESDIRDMTDREGFCRAHFKKMFDYGNSLGNAWILKTLYMRHLEEMDKEFKNFKPDSVGKSSRLFGKSKPSGNNSIIEWINKRESTCFICTSVQNTFQAYMKTFFKMYRSDEEFRKQIASSKGFCIDHFKVLCEGADSMLSDKERADFYDVMLPLMRENINRVYEDVAWFVEKYDYKNRDADWKNSKDAIQRGMQKLRGSDPSLPPYVLKK
;
A
#
# COMPACT_ATOMS: atom_id res chain seq x y z
N MET A 1 21.71 14.46 -13.91
CA MET A 1 21.71 13.05 -13.42
C MET A 1 21.42 12.13 -14.59
N LYS A 2 22.05 10.93 -14.70
CA LYS A 2 21.60 9.95 -15.70
C LYS A 2 20.23 9.45 -15.27
N GLU A 3 19.24 9.60 -16.15
CA GLU A 3 17.89 9.04 -15.93
C GLU A 3 17.99 7.55 -15.63
N GLN A 4 17.38 7.14 -14.53
CA GLN A 4 17.23 5.74 -14.14
C GLN A 4 15.75 5.38 -14.19
N LEU A 5 15.44 4.12 -14.38
CA LEU A 5 14.08 3.60 -14.53
C LEU A 5 13.07 4.14 -13.47
N HIS A 6 13.54 4.48 -12.28
CA HIS A 6 12.69 4.93 -11.17
C HIS A 6 12.79 6.44 -10.84
N THR A 7 13.61 7.23 -11.56
CA THR A 7 13.72 8.68 -11.28
C THR A 7 12.51 9.45 -11.76
N ILE A 8 11.97 9.12 -12.94
CA ILE A 8 10.79 9.77 -13.51
C ILE A 8 9.57 9.58 -12.60
N PRO A 9 9.16 8.35 -12.19
CA PRO A 9 8.02 8.18 -11.30
C PRO A 9 8.14 8.93 -9.96
N ILE A 10 9.35 9.05 -9.41
CA ILE A 10 9.57 9.80 -8.16
C ILE A 10 9.39 11.30 -8.38
N SER A 11 9.98 11.85 -9.46
CA SER A 11 9.83 13.28 -9.79
C SER A 11 8.37 13.63 -10.11
N ASP A 12 7.69 12.78 -10.87
CA ASP A 12 6.27 12.95 -11.19
C ASP A 12 5.40 12.90 -9.93
N ALA A 13 5.71 12.00 -9.00
CA ALA A 13 4.99 11.92 -7.74
C ALA A 13 5.14 13.19 -6.91
N ILE A 14 6.34 13.77 -6.84
CA ILE A 14 6.57 15.01 -6.09
C ILE A 14 5.84 16.19 -6.76
N ALA A 15 5.81 16.24 -8.08
CA ALA A 15 5.16 17.31 -8.83
C ALA A 15 3.61 17.23 -8.78
N ASN A 16 3.05 16.02 -8.79
CA ASN A 16 1.60 15.79 -8.98
C ASN A 16 0.88 15.26 -7.74
N ALA A 17 1.59 14.92 -6.67
CA ALA A 17 0.98 14.38 -5.46
C ALA A 17 0.11 15.40 -4.73
N GLY A 18 -0.98 14.93 -4.16
CA GLY A 18 -1.77 15.70 -3.21
C GLY A 18 -1.01 15.92 -1.90
N GLU A 19 -1.31 15.15 -0.87
CA GLU A 19 -0.70 15.29 0.46
C GLU A 19 0.51 14.37 0.71
N CYS A 20 0.76 13.39 -0.16
CA CYS A 20 1.85 12.44 0.00
C CYS A 20 2.30 11.86 -1.35
N PRO A 21 3.55 12.13 -1.78
CA PRO A 21 4.09 11.58 -3.02
C PRO A 21 4.12 10.06 -3.05
N PHE A 22 4.38 9.42 -1.92
CA PHE A 22 4.48 7.97 -1.86
C PHE A 22 3.11 7.28 -1.97
N CYS A 23 2.04 7.88 -1.43
CA CYS A 23 0.68 7.40 -1.70
C CYS A 23 0.34 7.45 -3.20
N TYR A 24 0.78 8.52 -3.88
CA TYR A 24 0.61 8.64 -5.34
C TYR A 24 1.36 7.52 -6.09
N MET A 25 2.62 7.26 -5.71
CA MET A 25 3.44 6.20 -6.32
C MET A 25 2.86 4.80 -6.08
N GLU A 26 2.44 4.50 -4.85
CA GLU A 26 1.82 3.21 -4.52
C GLU A 26 0.54 3.01 -5.33
N ARG A 27 -0.32 4.03 -5.38
CA ARG A 27 -1.55 3.96 -6.16
C ARG A 27 -1.28 3.73 -7.64
N ASN A 28 -0.36 4.48 -8.25
CA ASN A 28 -0.01 4.30 -9.66
C ASN A 28 0.56 2.90 -9.93
N THR A 29 1.41 2.41 -9.02
CA THR A 29 1.96 1.05 -9.14
C THR A 29 0.86 0.00 -9.03
N GLU A 30 -0.07 0.15 -8.09
CA GLU A 30 -1.22 -0.74 -7.92
C GLU A 30 -2.13 -0.72 -9.16
N GLU A 31 -2.42 0.46 -9.70
CA GLU A 31 -3.20 0.62 -10.94
C GLU A 31 -2.53 -0.06 -12.13
N HIS A 32 -1.21 0.12 -12.29
CA HIS A 32 -0.45 -0.56 -13.33
C HIS A 32 -0.46 -2.08 -13.17
N MET A 33 -0.37 -2.59 -11.94
CA MET A 33 -0.43 -4.03 -11.68
C MET A 33 -1.83 -4.60 -11.93
N MET A 34 -2.88 -3.86 -11.60
CA MET A 34 -4.26 -4.23 -11.94
C MET A 34 -4.47 -4.26 -13.45
N ASP A 35 -3.98 -3.24 -14.16
CA ASP A 35 -4.02 -3.15 -15.63
C ASP A 35 -3.19 -4.27 -16.28
N PHE A 36 -2.03 -4.59 -15.71
CA PHE A 36 -1.20 -5.71 -16.17
C PHE A 36 -1.96 -7.02 -16.09
N VAL A 37 -2.63 -7.31 -14.97
CA VAL A 37 -3.34 -8.58 -14.76
C VAL A 37 -4.65 -8.63 -15.54
N LEU A 38 -5.46 -7.56 -15.53
CA LEU A 38 -6.85 -7.56 -16.02
C LEU A 38 -7.10 -6.67 -17.25
N GLY A 39 -6.10 -5.90 -17.67
CA GLY A 39 -6.25 -4.94 -18.75
C GLY A 39 -6.28 -5.56 -20.15
N HIS A 40 -6.19 -4.71 -21.16
CA HIS A 40 -6.29 -5.09 -22.57
C HIS A 40 -5.16 -6.00 -23.07
N GLY A 41 -4.00 -6.00 -22.37
CA GLY A 41 -2.91 -6.96 -22.64
C GLY A 41 -3.29 -8.41 -22.37
N ALA A 42 -4.39 -8.62 -21.65
CA ALA A 42 -4.94 -9.94 -21.33
C ALA A 42 -3.91 -10.90 -20.69
N SER A 43 -3.03 -10.37 -19.83
CA SER A 43 -1.98 -11.19 -19.19
C SER A 43 -2.53 -12.36 -18.38
N TYR A 44 -3.79 -12.29 -17.93
CA TYR A 44 -4.49 -13.42 -17.33
C TYR A 44 -4.63 -14.63 -18.27
N MET A 45 -4.41 -14.48 -19.57
CA MET A 45 -4.37 -15.58 -20.54
C MET A 45 -3.00 -16.30 -20.58
N GLU A 46 -1.94 -15.64 -20.13
CA GLU A 46 -0.59 -16.19 -20.11
C GLU A 46 -0.42 -17.20 -18.96
N SER A 47 0.15 -18.37 -19.26
CA SER A 47 0.25 -19.47 -18.30
C SER A 47 1.19 -19.18 -17.12
N ASP A 48 2.28 -18.47 -17.38
CA ASP A 48 3.27 -18.07 -16.38
C ASP A 48 2.69 -17.01 -15.41
N ILE A 49 1.91 -16.06 -15.92
CA ILE A 49 1.22 -15.07 -15.09
C ILE A 49 0.17 -15.76 -14.22
N ARG A 50 -0.59 -16.73 -14.78
CA ARG A 50 -1.53 -17.51 -13.98
C ARG A 50 -0.83 -18.33 -12.89
N ASP A 51 0.30 -18.97 -13.18
CA ASP A 51 1.05 -19.69 -12.15
C ASP A 51 1.50 -18.77 -11.02
N MET A 52 1.97 -17.56 -11.33
CA MET A 52 2.33 -16.56 -10.32
C MET A 52 1.12 -16.11 -9.48
N THR A 53 0.02 -15.76 -10.12
CA THR A 53 -1.21 -15.34 -9.45
C THR A 53 -1.87 -16.45 -8.64
N ASP A 54 -1.81 -17.70 -9.12
CA ASP A 54 -2.33 -18.87 -8.40
C ASP A 54 -1.48 -19.23 -7.18
N ARG A 55 -0.17 -19.01 -7.26
CA ARG A 55 0.74 -19.25 -6.15
C ARG A 55 0.57 -18.24 -5.02
N GLU A 56 0.45 -16.96 -5.35
CA GLU A 56 0.36 -15.88 -4.36
C GLU A 56 -1.07 -15.56 -3.95
N GLY A 57 -2.03 -15.79 -4.83
CA GLY A 57 -3.42 -15.41 -4.61
C GLY A 57 -3.64 -13.91 -4.56
N PHE A 58 -4.78 -13.51 -4.00
CA PHE A 58 -5.15 -12.11 -3.82
C PHE A 58 -5.80 -11.91 -2.45
N CYS A 59 -5.49 -10.80 -1.79
CA CYS A 59 -6.15 -10.44 -0.53
C CYS A 59 -7.57 -9.90 -0.79
N ARG A 60 -8.37 -9.85 0.27
CA ARG A 60 -9.77 -9.36 0.22
C ARG A 60 -9.90 -8.00 -0.46
N ALA A 61 -8.99 -7.07 -0.16
CA ALA A 61 -9.02 -5.71 -0.73
C ALA A 61 -8.78 -5.75 -2.26
N HIS A 62 -7.81 -6.56 -2.71
CA HIS A 62 -7.54 -6.68 -4.14
C HIS A 62 -8.61 -7.46 -4.89
N PHE A 63 -9.23 -8.47 -4.32
CA PHE A 63 -10.41 -9.08 -4.95
C PHE A 63 -11.56 -8.08 -5.14
N LYS A 64 -11.78 -7.18 -4.16
CA LYS A 64 -12.77 -6.10 -4.34
C LYS A 64 -12.41 -5.16 -5.49
N LYS A 65 -11.14 -4.72 -5.56
CA LYS A 65 -10.65 -3.87 -6.65
C LYS A 65 -10.69 -4.57 -8.00
N MET A 66 -10.35 -5.86 -8.08
CA MET A 66 -10.47 -6.68 -9.29
C MET A 66 -11.92 -6.76 -9.78
N PHE A 67 -12.87 -6.91 -8.86
CA PHE A 67 -14.30 -6.88 -9.19
C PHE A 67 -14.70 -5.50 -9.73
N ASP A 68 -14.30 -4.42 -9.05
CA ASP A 68 -14.59 -3.04 -9.45
C ASP A 68 -13.94 -2.66 -10.79
N TYR A 69 -12.81 -3.28 -11.13
CA TYR A 69 -12.13 -3.12 -12.41
C TYR A 69 -13.03 -3.52 -13.61
N GLY A 70 -13.95 -4.46 -13.41
CA GLY A 70 -15.03 -4.76 -14.33
C GLY A 70 -14.70 -5.77 -15.45
N ASN A 71 -13.48 -6.37 -15.49
CA ASN A 71 -13.16 -7.45 -16.43
C ASN A 71 -13.66 -8.79 -15.89
N SER A 72 -14.93 -9.11 -16.14
CA SER A 72 -15.55 -10.36 -15.67
C SER A 72 -14.86 -11.63 -16.23
N LEU A 73 -14.47 -11.62 -17.50
CA LEU A 73 -13.80 -12.79 -18.13
C LEU A 73 -12.41 -13.01 -17.52
N GLY A 74 -11.63 -11.94 -17.35
CA GLY A 74 -10.31 -12.01 -16.71
C GLY A 74 -10.40 -12.52 -15.28
N ASN A 75 -11.33 -11.98 -14.50
CA ASN A 75 -11.59 -12.45 -13.14
C ASN A 75 -11.99 -13.94 -13.11
N ALA A 76 -12.85 -14.37 -14.03
CA ALA A 76 -13.26 -15.78 -14.08
C ALA A 76 -12.10 -16.72 -14.43
N TRP A 77 -11.22 -16.34 -15.35
CA TRP A 77 -10.02 -17.11 -15.67
C TRP A 77 -9.07 -17.26 -14.48
N ILE A 78 -8.77 -16.15 -13.80
CA ILE A 78 -7.93 -16.16 -12.61
C ILE A 78 -8.56 -17.03 -11.52
N LEU A 79 -9.83 -16.85 -11.22
CA LEU A 79 -10.52 -17.65 -10.21
C LEU A 79 -10.52 -19.14 -10.56
N LYS A 80 -10.72 -19.50 -11.83
CA LYS A 80 -10.72 -20.89 -12.26
C LYS A 80 -9.42 -21.59 -11.91
N THR A 81 -8.28 -21.03 -12.28
CA THR A 81 -6.97 -21.65 -12.04
C THR A 81 -6.60 -21.59 -10.55
N LEU A 82 -6.92 -20.51 -9.87
CA LEU A 82 -6.72 -20.37 -8.43
C LEU A 82 -7.51 -21.43 -7.64
N TYR A 83 -8.78 -21.67 -7.99
CA TYR A 83 -9.58 -22.74 -7.38
C TYR A 83 -9.00 -24.13 -7.68
N MET A 84 -8.55 -24.40 -8.91
CA MET A 84 -7.90 -25.67 -9.24
C MET A 84 -6.70 -25.93 -8.31
N ARG A 85 -5.83 -24.93 -8.16
CA ARG A 85 -4.67 -25.02 -7.27
C ARG A 85 -5.07 -25.21 -5.79
N HIS A 86 -6.09 -24.48 -5.32
CA HIS A 86 -6.58 -24.64 -3.95
C HIS A 86 -7.12 -26.06 -3.71
N LEU A 87 -7.88 -26.62 -4.66
CA LEU A 87 -8.40 -27.99 -4.53
C LEU A 87 -7.27 -29.02 -4.48
N GLU A 88 -6.26 -28.91 -5.32
CA GLU A 88 -5.09 -29.79 -5.30
C GLU A 88 -4.33 -29.72 -3.96
N GLU A 89 -4.13 -28.53 -3.43
CA GLU A 89 -3.48 -28.33 -2.15
C GLU A 89 -4.35 -28.84 -0.99
N MET A 90 -5.65 -28.56 -1.00
CA MET A 90 -6.60 -29.07 0.00
C MET A 90 -6.61 -30.60 0.02
N ASP A 91 -6.67 -31.25 -1.12
CA ASP A 91 -6.64 -32.72 -1.22
C ASP A 91 -5.38 -33.29 -0.57
N LYS A 92 -4.23 -32.65 -0.81
CA LYS A 92 -2.95 -33.05 -0.23
C LYS A 92 -2.93 -32.86 1.28
N GLU A 93 -3.33 -31.67 1.78
CA GLU A 93 -3.30 -31.35 3.20
C GLU A 93 -4.33 -32.19 3.98
N PHE A 94 -5.56 -32.35 3.44
CA PHE A 94 -6.62 -33.12 4.11
C PHE A 94 -6.33 -34.62 4.17
N LYS A 95 -5.72 -35.18 3.13
CA LYS A 95 -5.31 -36.59 3.11
C LYS A 95 -4.27 -36.91 4.17
N ASN A 96 -3.39 -35.97 4.48
CA ASN A 96 -2.30 -36.14 5.43
C ASN A 96 -2.64 -35.67 6.84
N PHE A 97 -3.78 -35.01 7.02
CA PHE A 97 -4.17 -34.42 8.30
C PHE A 97 -4.52 -35.48 9.33
N LYS A 98 -3.90 -35.38 10.51
CA LYS A 98 -4.24 -36.17 11.70
C LYS A 98 -4.47 -35.19 12.85
N PRO A 99 -5.69 -35.14 13.42
CA PRO A 99 -5.93 -34.29 14.59
C PRO A 99 -5.12 -34.79 15.79
N ASP A 100 -4.53 -33.84 16.52
CA ASP A 100 -3.80 -34.17 17.75
C ASP A 100 -4.74 -34.83 18.77
N SER A 101 -4.29 -35.91 19.39
CA SER A 101 -5.01 -36.54 20.50
C SER A 101 -4.86 -35.66 21.75
N VAL A 102 -5.91 -34.93 22.10
CA VAL A 102 -5.96 -34.23 23.40
C VAL A 102 -6.09 -35.22 24.51
N GLY A 103 -5.00 -35.48 25.24
CA GLY A 103 -5.01 -36.37 26.41
C GLY A 103 -6.08 -35.96 27.44
N LYS A 104 -6.83 -36.92 27.99
CA LYS A 104 -7.95 -36.68 28.92
C LYS A 104 -7.56 -35.84 30.16
N SER A 105 -6.27 -35.82 30.53
CA SER A 105 -5.75 -35.08 31.68
C SER A 105 -5.63 -33.56 31.48
N SER A 106 -5.49 -33.07 30.23
CA SER A 106 -5.35 -31.62 29.97
C SER A 106 -6.68 -30.86 29.98
N ARG A 107 -7.82 -31.57 29.88
CA ARG A 107 -9.15 -30.95 29.93
C ARG A 107 -9.58 -30.51 31.34
N LEU A 108 -8.97 -31.09 32.37
CA LEU A 108 -9.31 -30.84 33.79
C LEU A 108 -8.62 -29.58 34.37
N PHE A 109 -7.55 -29.07 33.74
CA PHE A 109 -6.75 -27.96 34.27
C PHE A 109 -6.78 -26.68 33.44
N GLY A 110 -7.67 -26.52 32.48
CA GLY A 110 -7.95 -25.23 31.79
C GLY A 110 -6.77 -24.57 31.07
N LYS A 111 -5.61 -25.23 30.93
CA LYS A 111 -4.41 -24.73 30.24
C LYS A 111 -3.96 -25.71 29.16
N SER A 112 -4.81 -25.93 28.17
CA SER A 112 -4.33 -26.52 26.94
C SER A 112 -3.72 -25.41 26.09
N LYS A 113 -2.40 -25.28 26.08
CA LYS A 113 -1.73 -24.65 24.93
C LYS A 113 -2.15 -25.47 23.72
N PRO A 114 -2.51 -24.83 22.59
CA PRO A 114 -2.65 -25.57 21.35
C PRO A 114 -1.32 -26.27 21.10
N SER A 115 -1.29 -27.57 21.24
CA SER A 115 -0.10 -28.38 21.01
C SER A 115 -0.12 -28.76 19.54
N GLY A 116 0.94 -28.46 18.85
CA GLY A 116 1.20 -29.00 17.54
C GLY A 116 0.82 -28.08 16.36
N ASN A 117 1.66 -28.13 15.36
CA ASN A 117 1.45 -27.49 14.07
C ASN A 117 0.27 -28.16 13.38
N ASN A 118 -0.88 -27.50 13.36
CA ASN A 118 -2.00 -27.94 12.55
C ASN A 118 -1.70 -27.56 11.10
N SER A 119 -1.37 -28.54 10.26
CA SER A 119 -0.98 -28.32 8.87
C SER A 119 -2.05 -27.59 8.04
N ILE A 120 -3.32 -27.80 8.38
CA ILE A 120 -4.43 -27.07 7.74
C ILE A 120 -4.37 -25.57 8.10
N ILE A 121 -4.13 -25.23 9.36
CA ILE A 121 -3.99 -23.84 9.80
C ILE A 121 -2.75 -23.20 9.17
N GLU A 122 -1.64 -23.92 9.10
CA GLU A 122 -0.43 -23.43 8.43
C GLU A 122 -0.66 -23.16 6.95
N TRP A 123 -1.33 -24.07 6.26
CA TRP A 123 -1.70 -23.89 4.86
C TRP A 123 -2.61 -22.67 4.68
N ILE A 124 -3.66 -22.50 5.51
CA ILE A 124 -4.55 -21.34 5.46
C ILE A 124 -3.76 -20.05 5.71
N ASN A 125 -2.96 -19.99 6.77
CA ASN A 125 -2.15 -18.80 7.10
C ASN A 125 -1.21 -18.42 5.96
N LYS A 126 -0.59 -19.42 5.31
CA LYS A 126 0.26 -19.19 4.14
C LYS A 126 -0.53 -18.56 3.01
N ARG A 127 -1.75 -19.05 2.73
CA ARG A 127 -2.62 -18.51 1.68
C ARG A 127 -3.12 -17.10 2.01
N GLU A 128 -3.39 -16.81 3.27
CA GLU A 128 -3.85 -15.49 3.72
C GLU A 128 -2.72 -14.44 3.79
N SER A 129 -1.47 -14.88 3.92
CA SER A 129 -0.31 -13.99 4.06
C SER A 129 0.24 -13.45 2.75
N THR A 130 -0.23 -13.94 1.61
CA THR A 130 0.29 -13.56 0.28
C THR A 130 -0.77 -12.90 -0.59
N CYS A 131 -0.31 -12.02 -1.48
CA CYS A 131 -1.15 -11.38 -2.48
C CYS A 131 -0.25 -10.87 -3.61
N PHE A 132 -0.47 -11.32 -4.83
CA PHE A 132 0.31 -10.94 -5.99
C PHE A 132 0.44 -9.42 -6.18
N ILE A 133 -0.68 -8.69 -6.05
CA ILE A 133 -0.65 -7.23 -6.19
C ILE A 133 0.12 -6.57 -5.03
N CYS A 134 -0.15 -6.97 -3.76
CA CYS A 134 0.56 -6.41 -2.61
C CYS A 134 2.08 -6.63 -2.73
N THR A 135 2.50 -7.85 -3.07
CA THR A 135 3.91 -8.20 -3.24
C THR A 135 4.55 -7.36 -4.34
N SER A 136 3.88 -7.21 -5.48
CA SER A 136 4.38 -6.43 -6.61
C SER A 136 4.52 -4.94 -6.26
N VAL A 137 3.50 -4.36 -5.61
CA VAL A 137 3.54 -2.96 -5.14
C VAL A 137 4.67 -2.76 -4.15
N GLN A 138 4.81 -3.65 -3.17
CA GLN A 138 5.86 -3.55 -2.15
C GLN A 138 7.26 -3.65 -2.75
N ASN A 139 7.50 -4.59 -3.67
CA ASN A 139 8.78 -4.74 -4.34
C ASN A 139 9.16 -3.51 -5.16
N THR A 140 8.21 -2.97 -5.91
CA THR A 140 8.40 -1.73 -6.68
C THR A 140 8.67 -0.55 -5.76
N PHE A 141 7.90 -0.43 -4.67
CA PHE A 141 8.09 0.65 -3.69
C PHE A 141 9.46 0.60 -3.01
N GLN A 142 9.98 -0.58 -2.69
CA GLN A 142 11.34 -0.73 -2.17
C GLN A 142 12.41 -0.24 -3.17
N ALA A 143 12.21 -0.48 -4.46
CA ALA A 143 13.10 0.04 -5.50
C ALA A 143 13.01 1.58 -5.61
N TYR A 144 11.81 2.15 -5.46
CA TYR A 144 11.63 3.59 -5.37
C TYR A 144 12.34 4.19 -4.15
N MET A 145 12.27 3.56 -2.98
CA MET A 145 12.96 4.03 -1.77
C MET A 145 14.48 4.10 -1.96
N LYS A 146 15.07 3.06 -2.55
CA LYS A 146 16.50 3.07 -2.87
C LYS A 146 16.87 4.22 -3.81
N THR A 147 16.04 4.46 -4.82
CA THR A 147 16.27 5.54 -5.79
C THR A 147 16.04 6.91 -5.15
N PHE A 148 15.02 7.07 -4.30
CA PHE A 148 14.76 8.30 -3.54
C PHE A 148 15.97 8.73 -2.73
N PHE A 149 16.53 7.84 -1.90
CA PHE A 149 17.70 8.16 -1.10
C PHE A 149 18.95 8.40 -1.94
N LYS A 150 19.11 7.73 -3.08
CA LYS A 150 20.19 8.03 -4.03
C LYS A 150 20.05 9.44 -4.60
N MET A 151 18.83 9.85 -5.02
CA MET A 151 18.56 11.21 -5.49
C MET A 151 18.76 12.23 -4.37
N TYR A 152 18.24 11.95 -3.18
CA TYR A 152 18.37 12.84 -2.02
C TYR A 152 19.84 13.14 -1.67
N ARG A 153 20.74 12.16 -1.78
CA ARG A 153 22.19 12.32 -1.54
C ARG A 153 22.90 13.10 -2.62
N SER A 154 22.54 12.89 -3.89
CA SER A 154 23.32 13.37 -5.04
C SER A 154 22.75 14.59 -5.76
N ASP A 155 21.50 14.99 -5.46
CA ASP A 155 20.79 16.02 -6.19
C ASP A 155 20.26 17.10 -5.24
N GLU A 156 20.86 18.29 -5.30
CA GLU A 156 20.45 19.42 -4.46
C GLU A 156 19.08 19.96 -4.85
N GLU A 157 18.74 19.96 -6.13
CA GLU A 157 17.46 20.44 -6.62
C GLU A 157 16.33 19.52 -6.13
N PHE A 158 16.57 18.21 -6.13
CA PHE A 158 15.64 17.24 -5.56
C PHE A 158 15.41 17.48 -4.06
N ARG A 159 16.47 17.76 -3.29
CA ARG A 159 16.32 18.13 -1.86
C ARG A 159 15.44 19.39 -1.68
N LYS A 160 15.64 20.40 -2.53
CA LYS A 160 14.81 21.63 -2.50
C LYS A 160 13.35 21.32 -2.83
N GLN A 161 13.09 20.48 -3.81
CA GLN A 161 11.73 20.04 -4.17
C GLN A 161 11.06 19.32 -2.99
N ILE A 162 11.76 18.42 -2.31
CA ILE A 162 11.25 17.75 -1.11
C ILE A 162 10.96 18.76 0.00
N ALA A 163 11.90 19.67 0.29
CA ALA A 163 11.74 20.67 1.33
C ALA A 163 10.57 21.63 1.08
N SER A 164 10.20 21.87 -0.19
CA SER A 164 9.06 22.72 -0.59
C SER A 164 7.76 21.93 -0.79
N SER A 165 7.77 20.62 -0.64
CA SER A 165 6.61 19.76 -0.84
C SER A 165 5.61 19.86 0.33
N LYS A 166 4.46 19.21 0.16
CA LYS A 166 3.49 19.06 1.26
C LYS A 166 3.88 17.95 2.25
N GLY A 167 5.10 17.43 2.18
CA GLY A 167 5.56 16.33 3.01
C GLY A 167 4.88 15.00 2.70
N PHE A 168 4.74 14.15 3.69
CA PHE A 168 4.26 12.77 3.56
C PHE A 168 3.11 12.48 4.52
N CYS A 169 2.39 11.38 4.33
CA CYS A 169 1.50 10.86 5.36
C CYS A 169 2.32 10.21 6.49
N ILE A 170 1.70 9.99 7.65
CA ILE A 170 2.39 9.43 8.82
C ILE A 170 3.00 8.06 8.51
N ASP A 171 2.26 7.19 7.82
CA ASP A 171 2.73 5.82 7.49
C ASP A 171 3.97 5.88 6.57
N HIS A 172 3.97 6.73 5.54
CA HIS A 172 5.12 6.90 4.66
C HIS A 172 6.27 7.69 5.28
N PHE A 173 5.99 8.59 6.22
CA PHE A 173 7.05 9.23 7.01
C PHE A 173 7.82 8.22 7.86
N LYS A 174 7.13 7.24 8.46
CA LYS A 174 7.78 6.11 9.13
C LYS A 174 8.74 5.37 8.18
N VAL A 175 8.28 5.04 6.97
CA VAL A 175 9.13 4.33 5.98
C VAL A 175 10.35 5.17 5.58
N LEU A 176 10.18 6.50 5.48
CA LEU A 176 11.32 7.40 5.25
C LEU A 176 12.32 7.41 6.39
N CYS A 177 11.86 7.40 7.65
CA CYS A 177 12.75 7.32 8.81
C CYS A 177 13.54 6.00 8.80
N GLU A 178 12.86 4.86 8.59
CA GLU A 178 13.50 3.53 8.47
C GLU A 178 14.51 3.49 7.32
N GLY A 179 14.18 4.11 6.18
CA GLY A 179 15.08 4.25 5.04
C GLY A 179 16.29 5.14 5.34
N ALA A 180 16.10 6.26 6.01
CA ALA A 180 17.19 7.16 6.42
C ALA A 180 18.15 6.46 7.38
N ASP A 181 17.62 5.71 8.35
CA ASP A 181 18.43 4.96 9.32
C ASP A 181 19.27 3.86 8.66
N SER A 182 18.78 3.26 7.59
CA SER A 182 19.46 2.16 6.90
C SER A 182 20.36 2.59 5.74
N MET A 183 20.10 3.73 5.11
CA MET A 183 20.73 4.11 3.83
C MET A 183 21.60 5.38 3.93
N LEU A 184 21.47 6.19 4.97
CA LEU A 184 22.23 7.43 5.14
C LEU A 184 23.33 7.27 6.18
N SER A 185 24.47 7.97 5.98
CA SER A 185 25.49 8.14 7.01
C SER A 185 24.96 9.03 8.14
N ASP A 186 25.62 9.01 9.30
CA ASP A 186 25.19 9.80 10.47
C ASP A 186 25.00 11.28 10.17
N LYS A 187 25.91 11.88 9.40
CA LYS A 187 25.82 13.28 8.98
C LYS A 187 24.65 13.51 8.04
N GLU A 188 24.52 12.70 6.99
CA GLU A 188 23.42 12.81 6.02
C GLU A 188 22.07 12.61 6.70
N ARG A 189 22.00 11.72 7.69
CA ARG A 189 20.80 11.45 8.48
C ARG A 189 20.42 12.64 9.36
N ALA A 190 21.38 13.29 10.01
CA ALA A 190 21.12 14.51 10.75
C ALA A 190 20.56 15.62 9.83
N ASP A 191 21.24 15.88 8.71
CA ASP A 191 20.81 16.86 7.71
C ASP A 191 19.40 16.52 7.15
N PHE A 192 19.08 15.23 6.98
CA PHE A 192 17.77 14.76 6.55
C PHE A 192 16.68 15.09 7.58
N TYR A 193 16.90 14.79 8.85
CA TYR A 193 15.92 15.07 9.90
C TYR A 193 15.75 16.56 10.17
N ASP A 194 16.80 17.37 10.02
CA ASP A 194 16.72 18.83 10.14
C ASP A 194 15.76 19.45 9.10
N VAL A 195 15.61 18.83 7.93
CA VAL A 195 14.66 19.23 6.89
C VAL A 195 13.29 18.59 7.11
N MET A 196 13.26 17.28 7.39
CA MET A 196 12.01 16.51 7.35
C MET A 196 11.11 16.74 8.58
N LEU A 197 11.68 16.95 9.76
CA LEU A 197 10.86 17.17 10.97
C LEU A 197 10.05 18.48 10.89
N PRO A 198 10.65 19.64 10.57
CA PRO A 198 9.89 20.87 10.36
C PRO A 198 8.85 20.74 9.24
N LEU A 199 9.24 20.19 8.09
CA LEU A 199 8.35 19.97 6.94
C LEU A 199 7.09 19.20 7.34
N MET A 200 7.27 18.08 8.04
CA MET A 200 6.16 17.25 8.50
C MET A 200 5.28 17.99 9.51
N ARG A 201 5.89 18.68 10.49
CA ARG A 201 5.18 19.44 11.52
C ARG A 201 4.31 20.56 10.92
N GLU A 202 4.87 21.32 9.98
CA GLU A 202 4.18 22.42 9.30
C GLU A 202 2.99 21.89 8.48
N ASN A 203 3.20 20.83 7.71
CA ASN A 203 2.15 20.31 6.83
C ASN A 203 1.04 19.58 7.58
N ILE A 204 1.33 18.94 8.70
CA ILE A 204 0.28 18.41 9.59
C ILE A 204 -0.52 19.56 10.20
N ASN A 205 0.14 20.64 10.64
CA ASN A 205 -0.54 21.81 11.17
C ASN A 205 -1.41 22.50 10.11
N ARG A 206 -0.92 22.65 8.88
CA ARG A 206 -1.68 23.21 7.76
C ARG A 206 -3.01 22.46 7.54
N VAL A 207 -2.93 21.13 7.49
CA VAL A 207 -4.15 20.30 7.30
C VAL A 207 -5.06 20.36 8.53
N TYR A 208 -4.50 20.40 9.73
CA TYR A 208 -5.28 20.60 10.96
C TYR A 208 -6.07 21.91 10.92
N GLU A 209 -5.43 23.02 10.54
CA GLU A 209 -6.10 24.33 10.45
C GLU A 209 -7.24 24.31 9.42
N ASP A 210 -7.05 23.65 8.28
CA ASP A 210 -8.10 23.49 7.27
C ASP A 210 -9.28 22.65 7.80
N VAL A 211 -9.01 21.57 8.54
CA VAL A 211 -10.05 20.73 9.18
C VAL A 211 -10.76 21.51 10.30
N ALA A 212 -10.02 22.25 11.11
CA ALA A 212 -10.60 23.08 12.16
C ALA A 212 -11.53 24.15 11.55
N TRP A 213 -11.10 24.82 10.49
CA TRP A 213 -11.93 25.80 9.77
C TRP A 213 -13.17 25.14 9.15
N PHE A 214 -13.05 23.94 8.61
CA PHE A 214 -14.20 23.17 8.12
C PHE A 214 -15.27 23.01 9.23
N VAL A 215 -14.86 22.65 10.44
CA VAL A 215 -15.78 22.53 11.60
C VAL A 215 -16.39 23.89 11.96
N GLU A 216 -15.59 24.94 12.06
CA GLU A 216 -16.06 26.27 12.40
C GLU A 216 -17.03 26.86 11.38
N LYS A 217 -16.97 26.44 10.12
CA LYS A 217 -17.93 26.85 9.07
C LYS A 217 -19.37 26.43 9.35
N TYR A 218 -19.59 25.44 10.19
CA TYR A 218 -20.93 25.02 10.62
C TYR A 218 -21.51 25.85 11.78
N ASP A 219 -20.70 26.74 12.41
CA ASP A 219 -21.25 27.77 13.31
C ASP A 219 -22.02 28.83 12.48
N TYR A 220 -23.23 29.18 12.95
CA TYR A 220 -24.08 30.18 12.26
C TYR A 220 -23.36 31.51 12.03
N LYS A 221 -22.41 31.90 12.91
CA LYS A 221 -21.61 33.11 12.79
C LYS A 221 -20.70 33.13 11.58
N ASN A 222 -20.30 31.96 11.11
CA ASN A 222 -19.39 31.80 10.01
C ASN A 222 -20.09 31.40 8.70
N ARG A 223 -21.43 31.42 8.66
CA ARG A 223 -22.21 30.93 7.53
C ARG A 223 -21.80 31.56 6.19
N ASP A 224 -21.59 32.86 6.19
CA ASP A 224 -21.26 33.64 5.00
C ASP A 224 -19.75 33.84 4.80
N ALA A 225 -18.90 33.34 5.70
CA ALA A 225 -17.45 33.41 5.58
C ALA A 225 -16.93 32.53 4.44
N ASP A 226 -15.78 32.87 3.87
CA ASP A 226 -15.13 32.03 2.84
C ASP A 226 -14.71 30.67 3.43
N TRP A 227 -14.84 29.62 2.62
CA TRP A 227 -14.38 28.27 2.96
C TRP A 227 -12.86 28.15 3.03
N LYS A 228 -12.11 29.09 2.44
CA LYS A 228 -10.66 29.00 2.29
C LYS A 228 -10.28 27.65 1.63
N ASN A 229 -9.31 26.95 2.20
CA ASN A 229 -8.85 25.63 1.73
C ASN A 229 -9.54 24.45 2.42
N SER A 230 -10.68 24.69 3.12
CA SER A 230 -11.26 23.63 3.96
C SER A 230 -12.22 22.70 3.23
N LYS A 231 -12.66 22.98 2.01
CA LYS A 231 -13.67 22.19 1.29
C LYS A 231 -13.29 20.72 1.12
N ASP A 232 -12.01 20.45 0.92
CA ASP A 232 -11.43 19.11 0.76
C ASP A 232 -10.59 18.67 1.98
N ALA A 233 -10.73 19.37 3.11
CA ALA A 233 -9.90 19.13 4.29
C ALA A 233 -10.09 17.72 4.89
N ILE A 234 -11.30 17.14 4.77
CA ILE A 234 -11.61 15.82 5.33
C ILE A 234 -10.77 14.73 4.64
N GLN A 235 -10.84 14.64 3.31
CA GLN A 235 -10.07 13.63 2.56
C GLN A 235 -8.57 13.86 2.68
N ARG A 236 -8.09 15.13 2.65
CA ARG A 236 -6.68 15.44 2.88
C ARG A 236 -6.22 15.07 4.29
N GLY A 237 -7.07 15.32 5.30
CA GLY A 237 -6.79 14.92 6.68
C GLY A 237 -6.67 13.41 6.84
N MET A 238 -7.59 12.65 6.24
CA MET A 238 -7.53 11.18 6.25
C MET A 238 -6.28 10.68 5.54
N GLN A 239 -5.96 11.24 4.37
CA GLN A 239 -4.74 10.88 3.63
C GLN A 239 -3.47 11.21 4.43
N LYS A 240 -3.41 12.38 5.09
CA LYS A 240 -2.24 12.79 5.88
C LYS A 240 -1.99 11.86 7.07
N LEU A 241 -3.05 11.36 7.69
CA LEU A 241 -2.93 10.49 8.87
C LEU A 241 -2.65 9.02 8.52
N ARG A 242 -3.25 8.49 7.41
CA ARG A 242 -3.21 7.04 7.14
C ARG A 242 -2.91 6.66 5.69
N GLY A 243 -2.47 7.64 4.89
CA GLY A 243 -2.27 7.41 3.46
C GLY A 243 -3.57 7.18 2.70
N SER A 244 -3.46 6.98 1.40
CA SER A 244 -4.60 6.79 0.49
C SER A 244 -5.65 7.90 0.54
N ASP A 245 -6.05 8.43 -0.59
CA ASP A 245 -7.09 9.44 -0.68
C ASP A 245 -8.46 8.75 -0.82
N PRO A 246 -9.37 8.90 0.17
CA PRO A 246 -10.67 8.23 0.17
C PRO A 246 -11.62 8.75 -0.92
N SER A 247 -11.35 9.91 -1.53
CA SER A 247 -12.18 10.49 -2.60
C SER A 247 -11.84 9.93 -3.97
N LEU A 248 -10.73 9.20 -4.12
CA LEU A 248 -10.34 8.64 -5.41
C LEU A 248 -11.30 7.49 -5.81
N PRO A 249 -11.75 7.47 -7.06
CA PRO A 249 -12.67 6.43 -7.53
C PRO A 249 -12.02 5.05 -7.57
N PRO A 250 -12.82 3.98 -7.52
CA PRO A 250 -12.33 2.63 -7.79
C PRO A 250 -11.81 2.51 -9.24
N TYR A 251 -11.08 1.43 -9.53
CA TYR A 251 -10.60 1.14 -10.88
C TYR A 251 -11.76 0.89 -11.83
N VAL A 252 -11.64 1.42 -13.05
CA VAL A 252 -12.57 1.17 -14.16
C VAL A 252 -11.77 0.76 -15.39
N LEU A 253 -12.34 -0.12 -16.21
CA LEU A 253 -11.76 -0.43 -17.52
C LEU A 253 -11.63 0.86 -18.35
N LYS A 254 -10.42 1.15 -18.78
CA LYS A 254 -10.19 2.17 -19.81
C LYS A 254 -10.79 1.63 -21.11
N LYS A 255 -11.87 2.26 -21.57
CA LYS A 255 -12.52 1.93 -22.84
C LYS A 255 -11.64 2.32 -24.03
#